data_f4d68c2c93e8f655575693ba532f36e8
#
_entry.id   f4d68c2c93e8f655575693ba532f36e8
#
_cell.length_a   1.000
_cell.length_b   1.000
_cell.length_c   1.000
_cell.angle_alpha   90.00
_cell.angle_beta   90.00
_cell.angle_gamma   90.00
#
_symmetry.space_group_name_H-M   'P 1'
#
loop_
_entity.id
_entity.type
_entity.pdbx_description
1 polymer ?
#
loop_
_entity_poly.entity_id
_entity_poly.type
_entity_poly.pdbx_seq_one_letter_code
_entity_poly.pdbx_strand_id
1 'polypeptide(L)'
;ILRALRDGDPWSGQIAFPGGHSEPQDQSMRETAERETSEEIGIDLNKVAKYLGEIEPISAIPRKTRKELRVYPFVYLLNDPEPFIDLNYEVSEIIWGSLIDMYRGDSQTEYMFKMDGKEQSFPGYDIGAHTVWGLTYRMIHIFFEAADSDWQFNLSKSS
;
A
#
# COMPACT_ATOMS: atom_id res chain seq x y z
N ILE A 1 5.97 -0.78 -2.89
CA ILE A 1 7.36 -0.84 -2.40
C ILE A 1 7.54 -1.93 -1.36
N LEU A 2 8.68 -2.59 -1.37
CA LEU A 2 9.16 -3.38 -0.25
C LEU A 2 10.00 -2.44 0.65
N ARG A 3 9.54 -2.19 1.86
CA ARG A 3 10.28 -1.35 2.81
C ARG A 3 11.58 -2.02 3.23
N ALA A 4 12.66 -1.27 3.27
CA ALA A 4 13.96 -1.77 3.73
C ALA A 4 13.90 -2.24 5.20
N LEU A 5 14.72 -3.24 5.54
CA LEU A 5 14.82 -3.71 6.92
C LEU A 5 15.53 -2.66 7.79
N ARG A 6 14.83 -2.18 8.83
CA ARG A 6 15.31 -1.14 9.74
C ARG A 6 14.97 -1.48 11.18
N ASP A 7 15.95 -1.34 12.06
CA ASP A 7 15.73 -1.51 13.50
C ASP A 7 14.80 -0.42 14.02
N GLY A 8 13.77 -0.85 14.75
CA GLY A 8 12.80 0.05 15.37
C GLY A 8 11.60 0.44 14.49
N ASP A 9 11.62 0.22 13.19
CA ASP A 9 10.46 0.41 12.31
C ASP A 9 9.48 -0.77 12.43
N PRO A 10 8.23 -0.54 12.88
CA PRO A 10 7.23 -1.61 13.02
C PRO A 10 6.74 -2.17 11.68
N TRP A 11 6.99 -1.48 10.57
CA TRP A 11 6.60 -1.87 9.21
C TRP A 11 7.79 -2.31 8.34
N SER A 12 8.95 -2.49 8.97
CA SER A 12 10.18 -2.96 8.33
C SER A 12 9.94 -4.26 7.55
N GLY A 13 10.37 -4.33 6.29
CA GLY A 13 10.23 -5.48 5.42
C GLY A 13 8.79 -5.79 4.94
N GLN A 14 7.84 -4.88 5.15
CA GLN A 14 6.46 -5.03 4.67
C GLN A 14 6.27 -4.37 3.30
N ILE A 15 5.27 -4.88 2.57
CA ILE A 15 4.81 -4.25 1.33
C ILE A 15 3.87 -3.10 1.67
N ALA A 16 4.15 -1.94 1.11
CA ALA A 16 3.34 -0.74 1.27
C ALA A 16 3.23 0.03 -0.06
N PHE A 17 2.30 0.95 -0.14
CA PHE A 17 2.38 2.03 -1.12
C PHE A 17 3.39 3.09 -0.64
N PRO A 18 4.04 3.84 -1.57
CA PRO A 18 4.86 4.97 -1.18
C PRO A 18 4.07 5.97 -0.33
N GLY A 19 4.70 6.52 0.71
CA GLY A 19 4.05 7.49 1.57
C GLY A 19 4.65 7.58 2.97
N GLY A 20 4.32 8.67 3.66
CA GLY A 20 4.87 8.98 4.97
C GLY A 20 4.05 9.97 5.77
N HIS A 21 4.69 10.68 6.67
CA HIS A 21 4.06 11.67 7.52
C HIS A 21 4.09 13.07 6.86
N SER A 22 3.03 13.84 7.09
CA SER A 22 3.03 15.23 6.64
C SER A 22 4.10 16.05 7.36
N GLU A 23 4.74 16.93 6.60
CA GLU A 23 5.71 17.89 7.08
C GLU A 23 5.13 19.32 7.06
N PRO A 24 5.73 20.28 7.81
CA PRO A 24 5.18 21.64 7.90
C PRO A 24 5.04 22.39 6.56
N GLN A 25 5.81 22.01 5.54
CA GLN A 25 5.75 22.57 4.20
C GLN A 25 4.65 22.00 3.33
N ASP A 26 4.11 20.83 3.67
CA ASP A 26 3.05 20.18 2.89
C ASP A 26 1.72 20.93 3.11
N GLN A 27 1.10 21.42 2.05
CA GLN A 27 -0.16 22.17 2.12
C GLN A 27 -1.37 21.23 2.19
N SER A 28 -1.18 19.93 1.86
CA SER A 28 -2.23 18.92 1.86
C SER A 28 -1.64 17.51 2.04
N MET A 29 -2.51 16.55 2.43
CA MET A 29 -2.13 15.14 2.48
C MET A 29 -1.74 14.60 1.11
N ARG A 30 -2.30 15.15 0.04
CA ARG A 30 -1.92 14.80 -1.33
C ARG A 30 -0.50 15.25 -1.65
N GLU A 31 -0.12 16.48 -1.31
CA GLU A 31 1.26 16.94 -1.45
C GLU A 31 2.24 16.09 -0.65
N THR A 32 1.87 15.66 0.56
CA THR A 32 2.65 14.69 1.34
C THR A 32 2.88 13.40 0.54
N ALA A 33 1.82 12.81 -0.02
CA ALA A 33 1.94 11.57 -0.79
C ALA A 33 2.78 11.74 -2.07
N GLU A 34 2.64 12.88 -2.77
CA GLU A 34 3.44 13.22 -3.96
C GLU A 34 4.92 13.39 -3.61
N ARG A 35 5.23 14.13 -2.53
CA ARG A 35 6.60 14.34 -2.03
C ARG A 35 7.24 13.01 -1.63
N GLU A 36 6.59 12.24 -0.79
CA GLU A 36 7.09 10.93 -0.32
C GLU A 36 7.32 9.96 -1.49
N THR A 37 6.42 9.92 -2.47
CA THR A 37 6.60 9.11 -3.68
C THR A 37 7.86 9.54 -4.45
N SER A 38 8.09 10.85 -4.58
CA SER A 38 9.29 11.37 -5.23
C SER A 38 10.57 11.06 -4.44
N GLU A 39 10.51 11.15 -3.11
CA GLU A 39 11.67 10.88 -2.22
C GLU A 39 12.00 9.39 -2.15
N GLU A 40 10.98 8.51 -2.06
CA GLU A 40 11.18 7.08 -1.89
C GLU A 40 11.57 6.35 -3.19
N ILE A 41 10.97 6.74 -4.34
CA ILE A 41 11.11 6.01 -5.60
C ILE A 41 11.47 6.88 -6.82
N GLY A 42 11.70 8.19 -6.63
CA GLY A 42 12.12 9.10 -7.70
C GLY A 42 11.03 9.50 -8.70
N ILE A 43 9.78 9.12 -8.46
CA ILE A 43 8.66 9.42 -9.37
C ILE A 43 7.99 10.74 -9.00
N ASP A 44 8.12 11.74 -9.86
CA ASP A 44 7.37 13.00 -9.76
C ASP A 44 5.98 12.81 -10.39
N LEU A 45 5.00 12.46 -9.55
CA LEU A 45 3.62 12.17 -9.97
C LEU A 45 2.97 13.32 -10.74
N ASN A 46 3.33 14.57 -10.43
CA ASN A 46 2.78 15.74 -11.13
C ASN A 46 3.24 15.83 -12.59
N LYS A 47 4.37 15.21 -12.94
CA LYS A 47 4.90 15.21 -14.31
C LYS A 47 4.49 13.98 -15.12
N VAL A 48 4.46 12.81 -14.45
CA VAL A 48 4.38 11.52 -15.16
C VAL A 48 3.08 10.76 -14.91
N ALA A 49 2.16 11.32 -14.11
CA ALA A 49 0.91 10.65 -13.77
C ALA A 49 -0.29 11.57 -13.83
N LYS A 50 -1.46 10.98 -14.04
CA LYS A 50 -2.75 11.64 -13.93
C LYS A 50 -3.36 11.33 -12.57
N TYR A 51 -3.67 12.35 -11.79
CA TYR A 51 -4.46 12.20 -10.57
C TYR A 51 -5.89 11.75 -10.91
N LEU A 52 -6.34 10.65 -10.30
CA LEU A 52 -7.68 10.10 -10.52
C LEU A 52 -8.64 10.42 -9.37
N GLY A 53 -8.14 10.53 -8.15
CA GLY A 53 -8.96 10.82 -6.98
C GLY A 53 -8.34 10.37 -5.68
N GLU A 54 -9.07 10.58 -4.60
CA GLU A 54 -8.76 10.08 -3.26
C GLU A 54 -9.77 9.00 -2.85
N ILE A 55 -9.32 8.10 -2.00
CA ILE A 55 -10.15 7.07 -1.38
C ILE A 55 -10.42 7.48 0.06
N GLU A 56 -11.52 6.99 0.62
CA GLU A 56 -11.89 7.30 2.01
C GLU A 56 -10.72 6.99 2.98
N PRO A 57 -10.39 7.93 3.88
CA PRO A 57 -9.31 7.75 4.83
C PRO A 57 -9.51 6.54 5.73
N ILE A 58 -8.43 5.82 6.00
CA ILE A 58 -8.44 4.60 6.80
C ILE A 58 -7.79 4.89 8.15
N SER A 59 -8.48 4.52 9.23
CA SER A 59 -7.89 4.52 10.57
C SER A 59 -7.08 3.24 10.79
N ALA A 60 -5.84 3.42 11.22
CA ALA A 60 -4.96 2.35 11.66
C ALA A 60 -4.44 2.64 13.07
N ILE A 61 -4.30 1.63 13.89
CA ILE A 61 -3.74 1.76 15.23
C ILE A 61 -2.42 0.97 15.28
N PRO A 62 -1.28 1.64 15.09
CA PRO A 62 0.01 1.00 15.23
C PRO A 62 0.21 0.50 16.66
N ARG A 63 0.61 -0.75 16.83
CA ARG A 63 0.71 -1.40 18.13
C ARG A 63 1.66 -0.72 19.11
N LYS A 64 2.80 -0.23 18.62
CA LYS A 64 3.84 0.39 19.47
C LYS A 64 3.39 1.74 20.04
N THR A 65 2.71 2.55 19.24
CA THR A 65 2.34 3.92 19.67
C THR A 65 0.96 4.00 20.29
N ARG A 66 0.06 3.04 19.97
CA ARG A 66 -1.36 3.05 20.33
C ARG A 66 -2.10 4.34 19.97
N LYS A 67 -1.46 5.24 19.20
CA LYS A 67 -2.09 6.45 18.68
C LYS A 67 -2.76 6.10 17.35
N GLU A 68 -3.98 6.58 17.19
CA GLU A 68 -4.69 6.46 15.93
C GLU A 68 -3.90 7.19 14.82
N LEU A 69 -3.63 6.49 13.73
CA LEU A 69 -3.05 7.02 12.52
C LEU A 69 -4.14 7.04 11.46
N ARG A 70 -4.39 8.20 10.84
CA ARG A 70 -5.24 8.29 9.66
C ARG A 70 -4.39 8.26 8.42
N VAL A 71 -4.68 7.32 7.54
CA VAL A 71 -4.00 7.15 6.25
C VAL A 71 -4.93 7.64 5.16
N TYR A 72 -4.42 8.48 4.27
CA TYR A 72 -5.13 9.12 3.16
C TYR A 72 -4.61 8.55 1.84
N PRO A 73 -5.29 7.57 1.21
CA PRO A 73 -4.86 7.00 -0.05
C PRO A 73 -5.27 7.89 -1.24
N PHE A 74 -4.34 8.07 -2.18
CA PHE A 74 -4.54 8.81 -3.43
C PHE A 74 -4.27 7.89 -4.62
N VAL A 75 -5.06 8.02 -5.68
CA VAL A 75 -4.99 7.17 -6.87
C VAL A 75 -4.45 7.97 -8.04
N TYR A 76 -3.41 7.44 -8.67
CA TYR A 76 -2.76 8.00 -9.84
C TYR A 76 -2.66 6.96 -10.95
N LEU A 77 -2.80 7.42 -12.18
CA LEU A 77 -2.54 6.65 -13.39
C LEU A 77 -1.24 7.14 -14.01
N LEU A 78 -0.22 6.30 -14.01
CA LEU A 78 1.04 6.60 -14.70
C LEU A 78 0.82 6.68 -16.21
N ASN A 79 1.42 7.71 -16.84
CA ASN A 79 1.37 7.89 -18.29
C ASN A 79 2.30 6.93 -19.02
N ASP A 80 3.36 6.48 -18.35
CA ASP A 80 4.35 5.53 -18.84
C ASP A 80 4.26 4.23 -18.00
N PRO A 81 4.07 3.07 -18.61
CA PRO A 81 4.05 1.79 -17.89
C PRO A 81 5.43 1.39 -17.33
N GLU A 82 6.51 1.98 -17.83
CA GLU A 82 7.89 1.72 -17.40
C GLU A 82 8.57 3.03 -16.96
N PRO A 83 8.11 3.69 -15.88
CA PRO A 83 8.68 4.93 -15.43
C PRO A 83 10.13 4.73 -14.95
N PHE A 84 10.96 5.76 -15.09
CA PHE A 84 12.26 5.78 -14.45
C PHE A 84 12.09 5.76 -12.93
N ILE A 85 12.79 4.86 -12.24
CA ILE A 85 12.73 4.64 -10.81
C ILE A 85 14.12 4.87 -10.22
N ASP A 86 14.19 5.67 -9.15
CA ASP A 86 15.39 5.92 -8.35
C ASP A 86 15.06 5.70 -6.88
N LEU A 87 15.48 4.56 -6.33
CA LEU A 87 15.13 4.15 -4.96
C LEU A 87 16.04 4.85 -3.95
N ASN A 88 15.42 5.40 -2.90
CA ASN A 88 16.17 5.82 -1.74
C ASN A 88 16.50 4.64 -0.80
N TYR A 89 17.19 4.92 0.29
CA TYR A 89 17.63 3.91 1.27
C TYR A 89 16.47 3.29 2.11
N GLU A 90 15.25 3.81 2.01
CA GLU A 90 14.06 3.31 2.72
C GLU A 90 13.34 2.20 1.96
N VAL A 91 13.62 2.09 0.67
CA VAL A 91 12.98 1.14 -0.24
C VAL A 91 13.98 0.12 -0.73
N SER A 92 13.68 -1.17 -0.51
CA SER A 92 14.52 -2.27 -1.00
C SER A 92 14.20 -2.64 -2.43
N GLU A 93 12.92 -2.56 -2.83
CA GLU A 93 12.45 -3.07 -4.12
C GLU A 93 11.12 -2.42 -4.50
N ILE A 94 10.88 -2.27 -5.81
CA ILE A 94 9.55 -1.99 -6.37
C ILE A 94 8.89 -3.30 -6.77
N ILE A 95 7.64 -3.45 -6.37
CA ILE A 95 6.85 -4.63 -6.67
C ILE A 95 5.58 -4.19 -7.40
N TRP A 96 5.43 -4.66 -8.63
CA TRP A 96 4.23 -4.42 -9.43
C TRP A 96 3.25 -5.56 -9.27
N GLY A 97 2.04 -5.26 -8.80
CA GLY A 97 0.96 -6.24 -8.63
C GLY A 97 -0.14 -6.07 -9.68
N SER A 98 -0.67 -7.18 -10.16
CA SER A 98 -1.81 -7.19 -11.08
C SER A 98 -3.10 -6.87 -10.34
N LEU A 99 -3.64 -5.66 -10.53
CA LEU A 99 -4.93 -5.27 -9.95
C LEU A 99 -6.07 -6.18 -10.43
N ILE A 100 -6.03 -6.65 -11.68
CA ILE A 100 -7.08 -7.51 -12.22
C ILE A 100 -7.09 -8.89 -11.54
N ASP A 101 -5.93 -9.46 -11.21
CA ASP A 101 -5.85 -10.75 -10.52
C ASP A 101 -6.31 -10.60 -9.06
N MET A 102 -5.96 -9.48 -8.41
CA MET A 102 -6.46 -9.14 -7.07
C MET A 102 -7.98 -8.96 -7.07
N TYR A 103 -8.51 -8.20 -8.05
CA TYR A 103 -9.94 -7.93 -8.19
C TYR A 103 -10.75 -9.20 -8.40
N ARG A 104 -10.25 -10.14 -9.21
CA ARG A 104 -10.87 -11.46 -9.47
C ARG A 104 -10.70 -12.46 -8.34
N GLY A 105 -9.78 -12.18 -7.39
CA GLY A 105 -9.42 -13.09 -6.32
C GLY A 105 -8.45 -14.19 -6.75
N ASP A 106 -7.84 -14.09 -7.94
CA ASP A 106 -6.91 -15.10 -8.47
C ASP A 106 -5.59 -15.12 -7.68
N SER A 107 -5.20 -13.98 -7.07
CA SER A 107 -4.02 -13.84 -6.21
C SER A 107 -4.33 -13.91 -4.71
N GLN A 108 -5.58 -14.26 -4.33
CA GLN A 108 -5.98 -14.35 -2.92
C GLN A 108 -5.18 -15.39 -2.17
N THR A 109 -4.68 -15.03 -0.98
CA THR A 109 -3.90 -15.90 -0.11
C THR A 109 -4.10 -15.55 1.36
N GLU A 110 -3.47 -16.33 2.24
CA GLU A 110 -3.40 -16.08 3.67
C GLU A 110 -1.95 -15.80 4.10
N TYR A 111 -1.76 -14.75 4.87
CA TYR A 111 -0.49 -14.40 5.47
C TYR A 111 -0.44 -14.80 6.94
N MET A 112 0.50 -15.69 7.30
CA MET A 112 0.69 -16.11 8.69
C MET A 112 1.62 -15.13 9.41
N PHE A 113 1.09 -14.43 10.39
CA PHE A 113 1.85 -13.48 11.19
C PHE A 113 1.87 -13.87 12.65
N LYS A 114 3.08 -13.91 13.23
CA LYS A 114 3.27 -14.24 14.65
C LYS A 114 3.02 -13.00 15.52
N MET A 115 1.98 -13.05 16.32
CA MET A 115 1.53 -11.99 17.19
C MET A 115 1.44 -12.46 18.63
N ASP A 116 2.17 -11.78 19.56
CA ASP A 116 2.19 -12.13 20.99
C ASP A 116 2.45 -13.63 21.26
N GLY A 117 3.36 -14.20 20.45
CA GLY A 117 3.72 -15.63 20.54
C GLY A 117 2.73 -16.60 19.88
N LYS A 118 1.62 -16.11 19.32
CA LYS A 118 0.62 -16.89 18.58
C LYS A 118 0.67 -16.58 17.10
N GLU A 119 0.55 -17.60 16.28
CA GLU A 119 0.35 -17.42 14.83
C GLU A 119 -1.10 -17.04 14.57
N GLN A 120 -1.29 -16.02 13.73
CA GLN A 120 -2.60 -15.58 13.25
C GLN A 120 -2.56 -15.48 11.73
N SER A 121 -3.63 -15.97 11.10
CA SER A 121 -3.82 -15.83 9.67
C SER A 121 -4.51 -14.50 9.37
N PHE A 122 -4.03 -13.82 8.33
CA PHE A 122 -4.60 -12.60 7.79
C PHE A 122 -4.79 -12.75 6.29
N PRO A 123 -5.87 -12.21 5.73
CA PRO A 123 -6.04 -12.24 4.28
C PRO A 123 -4.98 -11.40 3.58
N GLY A 124 -4.58 -11.81 2.37
CA GLY A 124 -3.58 -11.13 1.56
C GLY A 124 -3.72 -11.43 0.08
N TYR A 125 -2.85 -10.79 -0.71
CA TYR A 125 -2.65 -11.06 -2.12
C TYR A 125 -1.21 -11.48 -2.38
N ASP A 126 -0.99 -12.59 -3.06
CA ASP A 126 0.33 -12.97 -3.53
C ASP A 126 0.72 -12.17 -4.77
N ILE A 127 1.90 -11.56 -4.72
CA ILE A 127 2.55 -10.85 -5.82
C ILE A 127 3.98 -11.33 -5.96
N GLY A 128 4.15 -12.39 -6.76
CA GLY A 128 5.46 -13.04 -6.93
C GLY A 128 5.96 -13.70 -5.65
N ALA A 129 7.09 -13.26 -5.13
CA ALA A 129 7.68 -13.80 -3.90
C ALA A 129 7.15 -13.14 -2.62
N HIS A 130 6.20 -12.22 -2.72
CA HIS A 130 5.74 -11.38 -1.62
C HIS A 130 4.23 -11.49 -1.43
N THR A 131 3.78 -11.18 -0.20
CA THR A 131 2.35 -11.12 0.11
C THR A 131 1.97 -9.72 0.58
N VAL A 132 1.01 -9.10 -0.07
CA VAL A 132 0.35 -7.87 0.38
C VAL A 132 -0.72 -8.23 1.41
N TRP A 133 -0.62 -7.69 2.61
CA TRP A 133 -1.55 -7.95 3.71
C TRP A 133 -1.79 -6.70 4.57
N GLY A 134 -2.62 -6.80 5.58
CA GLY A 134 -2.81 -5.75 6.57
C GLY A 134 -3.39 -4.46 5.99
N LEU A 135 -2.74 -3.31 6.27
CA LEU A 135 -3.26 -2.01 5.86
C LEU A 135 -3.25 -1.82 4.34
N THR A 136 -2.20 -2.27 3.66
CA THR A 136 -2.09 -2.18 2.21
C THR A 136 -3.16 -3.02 1.51
N TYR A 137 -3.40 -4.24 1.98
CA TYR A 137 -4.51 -5.07 1.52
C TYR A 137 -5.86 -4.35 1.68
N ARG A 138 -6.11 -3.75 2.84
CA ARG A 138 -7.34 -3.00 3.10
C ARG A 138 -7.51 -1.80 2.17
N MET A 139 -6.44 -1.06 1.87
CA MET A 139 -6.49 0.05 0.91
C MET A 139 -6.90 -0.42 -0.49
N ILE A 140 -6.39 -1.56 -0.95
CA ILE A 140 -6.77 -2.16 -2.24
C ILE A 140 -8.25 -2.53 -2.25
N HIS A 141 -8.78 -3.10 -1.16
CA HIS A 141 -10.21 -3.43 -1.07
C HIS A 141 -11.10 -2.20 -1.16
N ILE A 142 -10.81 -1.16 -0.41
CA ILE A 142 -11.58 0.09 -0.45
C ILE A 142 -11.48 0.73 -1.85
N PHE A 143 -10.33 0.61 -2.52
CA PHE A 143 -10.21 1.03 -3.91
C PHE A 143 -11.14 0.26 -4.84
N PHE A 144 -11.25 -1.06 -4.71
CA PHE A 144 -12.17 -1.86 -5.52
C PHE A 144 -13.63 -1.50 -5.24
N GLU A 145 -14.02 -1.35 -3.98
CA GLU A 145 -15.35 -0.90 -3.59
C GLU A 145 -15.71 0.47 -4.14
N ALA A 146 -14.74 1.40 -4.18
CA ALA A 146 -14.93 2.73 -4.74
C ALA A 146 -14.99 2.73 -6.28
N ALA A 147 -14.24 1.84 -6.93
CA ALA A 147 -14.18 1.73 -8.39
C ALA A 147 -15.39 0.95 -8.96
N ASP A 148 -15.93 0.01 -8.20
CA ASP A 148 -17.06 -0.84 -8.58
C ASP A 148 -17.91 -1.14 -7.35
N SER A 149 -19.06 -0.48 -7.22
CA SER A 149 -19.99 -0.65 -6.09
C SER A 149 -20.61 -2.05 -6.00
N ASP A 150 -20.58 -2.82 -7.08
CA ASP A 150 -21.11 -4.18 -7.13
C ASP A 150 -20.03 -5.24 -6.81
N TRP A 151 -18.79 -4.81 -6.65
CA TRP A 151 -17.71 -5.72 -6.27
C TRP A 151 -17.94 -6.28 -4.88
N GLN A 152 -18.02 -7.59 -4.81
CA GLN A 152 -18.15 -8.33 -3.56
C GLN A 152 -16.94 -9.22 -3.35
N PHE A 153 -16.34 -9.09 -2.18
CA PHE A 153 -15.25 -9.94 -1.78
C PHE A 153 -15.74 -11.38 -1.53
N ASN A 154 -15.36 -12.30 -2.39
CA ASN A 154 -15.67 -13.73 -2.24
C ASN A 154 -14.59 -14.43 -1.39
N LEU A 155 -14.81 -14.52 -0.08
CA LEU A 155 -14.01 -15.36 0.84
C LEU A 155 -14.16 -16.87 0.55
N SER A 156 -15.04 -17.28 -0.36
CA SER A 156 -15.47 -18.68 -0.54
C SER A 156 -14.59 -19.51 -1.49
N LYS A 157 -13.49 -18.98 -2.02
CA LYS A 157 -12.60 -19.75 -2.92
C LYS A 157 -11.42 -20.44 -2.23
N SER A 158 -11.32 -20.38 -0.90
CA SER A 158 -10.33 -21.13 -0.11
C SER A 158 -10.95 -22.43 0.36
N SER A 159 -10.98 -23.43 -0.51
CA SER A 159 -11.29 -24.83 -0.15
C SER A 159 -10.37 -25.73 -0.91
#